data_d93ead38f0aaff07c7f928c770fba3b4
#
_entry.id   d93ead38f0aaff07c7f928c770fba3b4
#
_cell.length_a   1.000
_cell.length_b   1.000
_cell.length_c   1.000
_cell.angle_alpha   90.00
_cell.angle_beta   90.00
_cell.angle_gamma   90.00
#
_symmetry.space_group_name_H-M   'P 1'
#
loop_
_entity.id
_entity.type
_entity.pdbx_description
1 polymer ?
#
loop_
_entity_poly.entity_id
_entity_poly.type
_entity_poly.pdbx_seq_one_letter_code
_entity_poly.pdbx_strand_id
1 'polypeptide(L)'
;MNYLTLTLTIVLGVISTRAPRNPEGKLLNMKEATITRSVYPQKARLPMHSAPESPYFEKDGSVYYIEGRDTISVAIAHDATLYGTSVSRNEFGISGGLFPSPDGKKLAYYEKDESAVGVFPILDIGTASLKELRYPFAGTASERVALWVYDSRTGSHVKVNCTDFEEDRYLTCVSWHGNGELLVQVLDRAQHRMHLNLYDAADGAFKKTLLSEANDRWVEPYEPVHFISEQLFVYSTDNRDGFKNLYLADLEGTVKRLVSTSADIEWAGADKNYVYYTSAELSPAENHLFRVKVRKRNSIEGVSIGQPERLTKERGWHDIIMGDGEYTDIFSSFDNPGWSKVFSTNGRLKETLVVADDPLKDYATPEVEFGTVPSADGLYENHYRLLKPLGFDPSKKYPLIVYVYGGPHSQMVNDSWLGNVRMWEMLMAQRGYIVYVQDNRGTQRHGAEYEKAINRHCGKAEMDDQMVGIRQLLSQPWVDSSRVGVHGWSYGGFMTISLKLNYPDVFKVAVAGGPVIDWKWYEIMYGERYMDTPQTNPEGYLGSSLLEKASQLEGKLLICQGAIDNVVLWQHSLSFVQKCIDAGKQVDYFPFPKAYHNMTGMERVYLYDKISDYFDTNL
;
A
#
# COMPACT_ATOMS: atom_id res chain seq x y z
N MET A 1 -45.68 -22.98 -9.30
CA MET A 1 -44.94 -21.73 -9.43
C MET A 1 -43.56 -22.09 -9.93
N ASN A 2 -43.30 -21.87 -11.22
CA ASN A 2 -42.00 -22.17 -11.82
C ASN A 2 -41.02 -21.03 -11.45
N TYR A 3 -40.05 -21.34 -10.67
CA TYR A 3 -38.90 -20.46 -10.47
C TYR A 3 -38.03 -20.53 -11.73
N LEU A 4 -38.10 -19.51 -12.57
CA LEU A 4 -37.06 -19.26 -13.57
C LEU A 4 -35.78 -18.83 -12.83
N THR A 5 -34.84 -19.73 -12.75
CA THR A 5 -33.48 -19.41 -12.34
C THR A 5 -32.85 -18.62 -13.50
N LEU A 6 -32.81 -17.29 -13.40
CA LEU A 6 -32.03 -16.47 -14.30
C LEU A 6 -30.56 -16.75 -13.99
N THR A 7 -29.94 -17.58 -14.79
CA THR A 7 -28.48 -17.73 -14.79
C THR A 7 -27.90 -16.48 -15.44
N LEU A 8 -27.54 -15.50 -14.65
CA LEU A 8 -26.78 -14.35 -15.13
C LEU A 8 -25.43 -14.90 -15.60
N THR A 9 -25.22 -14.97 -16.90
CA THR A 9 -23.90 -15.29 -17.46
C THR A 9 -23.05 -14.05 -17.29
N ILE A 10 -22.28 -13.97 -16.21
CA ILE A 10 -21.28 -12.92 -15.99
C ILE A 10 -20.18 -13.18 -17.02
N VAL A 11 -19.80 -12.18 -17.78
CA VAL A 11 -18.75 -12.27 -18.81
C VAL A 11 -17.57 -11.37 -18.39
N LEU A 12 -16.34 -11.87 -18.53
CA LEU A 12 -15.15 -11.04 -18.38
C LEU A 12 -15.20 -9.87 -19.37
N GLY A 13 -15.16 -8.65 -18.87
CA GLY A 13 -15.12 -7.43 -19.68
C GLY A 13 -13.69 -7.16 -20.17
N VAL A 14 -13.32 -7.69 -21.34
CA VAL A 14 -12.00 -7.44 -21.93
C VAL A 14 -11.90 -5.99 -22.39
N ILE A 15 -10.94 -5.23 -21.85
CA ILE A 15 -10.64 -3.84 -22.25
C ILE A 15 -9.57 -3.80 -23.31
N SER A 16 -8.50 -4.58 -23.16
CA SER A 16 -7.36 -4.64 -24.07
C SER A 16 -6.76 -6.03 -24.10
N THR A 17 -6.23 -6.41 -25.26
CA THR A 17 -5.53 -7.68 -25.46
C THR A 17 -4.25 -7.43 -26.22
N ARG A 18 -3.12 -7.90 -25.70
CA ARG A 18 -1.85 -7.94 -26.41
C ARG A 18 -1.62 -9.35 -26.91
N ALA A 19 -1.57 -9.50 -28.23
CA ALA A 19 -1.33 -10.77 -28.90
C ALA A 19 0.07 -11.35 -28.57
N PRO A 20 0.25 -12.68 -28.61
CA PRO A 20 1.54 -13.32 -28.42
C PRO A 20 2.55 -12.85 -29.49
N ARG A 21 3.80 -12.75 -29.09
CA ARG A 21 4.87 -12.27 -29.98
C ARG A 21 6.07 -13.21 -29.93
N ASN A 22 6.80 -13.24 -31.04
CA ASN A 22 8.10 -13.86 -31.16
C ASN A 22 8.13 -15.30 -30.59
N PRO A 23 7.33 -16.24 -31.13
CA PRO A 23 7.18 -17.57 -30.56
C PRO A 23 8.51 -18.36 -30.48
N GLU A 24 9.50 -18.03 -31.32
CA GLU A 24 10.85 -18.59 -31.31
C GLU A 24 11.85 -17.75 -30.49
N GLY A 25 11.36 -16.74 -29.77
CA GLY A 25 12.16 -15.85 -28.96
C GLY A 25 12.72 -16.53 -27.70
N LYS A 26 13.53 -15.78 -26.95
CA LYS A 26 14.06 -16.25 -25.67
C LYS A 26 12.94 -16.50 -24.67
N LEU A 27 13.13 -17.48 -23.81
CA LEU A 27 12.34 -17.64 -22.59
C LEU A 27 13.02 -16.89 -21.43
N LEU A 28 12.23 -16.36 -20.52
CA LEU A 28 12.75 -15.79 -19.27
C LEU A 28 13.38 -16.90 -18.43
N ASN A 29 14.53 -16.62 -17.84
CA ASN A 29 15.04 -17.42 -16.73
C ASN A 29 14.58 -16.84 -15.40
N MET A 30 14.72 -17.59 -14.29
CA MET A 30 14.24 -17.19 -12.98
C MET A 30 14.88 -15.89 -12.47
N LYS A 31 16.16 -15.65 -12.77
CA LYS A 31 16.84 -14.41 -12.39
C LYS A 31 16.29 -13.20 -13.14
N GLU A 32 16.01 -13.33 -14.43
CA GLU A 32 15.34 -12.29 -15.23
C GLU A 32 13.94 -12.02 -14.70
N ALA A 33 13.19 -13.07 -14.39
CA ALA A 33 11.81 -12.97 -13.92
C ALA A 33 11.67 -12.34 -12.50
N THR A 34 12.75 -12.26 -11.71
CA THR A 34 12.63 -11.88 -10.28
C THR A 34 13.45 -10.69 -9.85
N ILE A 35 14.67 -10.52 -10.33
CA ILE A 35 15.59 -9.46 -9.87
C ILE A 35 16.20 -8.60 -10.98
N THR A 36 16.01 -8.97 -12.25
CA THR A 36 16.61 -8.24 -13.38
C THR A 36 15.69 -7.11 -13.83
N ARG A 37 16.23 -5.91 -13.91
CA ARG A 37 15.47 -4.72 -14.33
C ARG A 37 15.38 -4.54 -15.83
N SER A 38 16.27 -5.16 -16.63
CA SER A 38 16.32 -5.00 -18.08
C SER A 38 15.11 -5.58 -18.82
N VAL A 39 14.31 -6.41 -18.16
CA VAL A 39 13.05 -6.96 -18.70
C VAL A 39 11.82 -6.08 -18.41
N TYR A 40 12.04 -4.92 -17.83
CA TYR A 40 11.02 -3.89 -17.61
C TYR A 40 11.35 -2.64 -18.43
N PRO A 41 10.34 -1.84 -18.82
CA PRO A 41 10.57 -0.58 -19.52
C PRO A 41 11.52 0.34 -18.78
N GLN A 42 12.42 0.97 -19.51
CA GLN A 42 13.33 1.95 -18.95
C GLN A 42 12.55 3.21 -18.53
N LYS A 43 12.79 3.64 -17.30
CA LYS A 43 12.29 4.92 -16.74
C LYS A 43 13.47 5.87 -16.50
N ALA A 44 13.22 7.17 -16.55
CA ALA A 44 14.25 8.15 -16.19
C ALA A 44 14.67 7.93 -14.72
N ARG A 45 15.97 7.95 -14.48
CA ARG A 45 16.52 8.07 -13.13
C ARG A 45 16.51 9.55 -12.78
N LEU A 46 15.45 9.98 -12.12
CA LEU A 46 15.44 11.32 -11.59
C LEU A 46 16.35 11.36 -10.36
N PRO A 47 17.13 12.43 -10.18
CA PRO A 47 17.71 12.66 -8.87
C PRO A 47 16.51 12.70 -7.90
N MET A 48 16.53 11.86 -6.87
CA MET A 48 15.66 12.13 -5.73
C MET A 48 15.96 13.58 -5.37
N HIS A 49 14.93 14.46 -5.42
CA HIS A 49 15.08 15.74 -4.80
C HIS A 49 15.47 15.44 -3.37
N SER A 50 16.77 15.48 -3.09
CA SER A 50 17.23 15.49 -1.72
C SER A 50 16.54 16.70 -1.11
N ALA A 51 15.64 16.47 -0.17
CA ALA A 51 15.27 17.54 0.76
C ALA A 51 16.60 18.22 1.14
N PRO A 52 16.65 19.55 1.23
CA PRO A 52 17.88 20.23 1.64
C PRO A 52 18.44 19.46 2.83
N GLU A 53 19.74 19.10 2.80
CA GLU A 53 20.36 18.28 3.82
C GLU A 53 19.97 18.87 5.17
N SER A 54 19.07 18.16 5.88
CA SER A 54 18.65 18.59 7.20
C SER A 54 19.86 18.51 8.13
N PRO A 55 20.14 19.54 8.91
CA PRO A 55 21.20 19.45 9.90
C PRO A 55 20.87 18.49 11.03
N TYR A 56 19.64 17.96 11.06
CA TYR A 56 19.15 17.02 12.04
C TYR A 56 19.14 15.59 11.49
N PHE A 57 19.55 14.62 12.29
CA PHE A 57 19.50 13.21 11.94
C PHE A 57 19.21 12.34 13.16
N GLU A 58 18.63 11.18 12.93
CA GLU A 58 18.44 10.13 13.91
C GLU A 58 19.54 9.07 13.75
N LYS A 59 20.05 8.59 14.86
CA LYS A 59 20.95 7.45 14.93
C LYS A 59 20.73 6.67 16.23
N ASP A 60 20.49 5.37 16.10
CA ASP A 60 20.30 4.44 17.23
C ASP A 60 19.26 4.93 18.26
N GLY A 61 18.13 5.47 17.76
CA GLY A 61 17.04 5.99 18.57
C GLY A 61 17.32 7.34 19.24
N SER A 62 18.37 8.03 18.85
CA SER A 62 18.79 9.32 19.41
C SER A 62 18.83 10.40 18.32
N VAL A 63 18.51 11.64 18.68
CA VAL A 63 18.47 12.79 17.77
C VAL A 63 19.71 13.64 17.94
N TYR A 64 20.29 14.04 16.83
CA TYR A 64 21.49 14.86 16.76
C TYR A 64 21.28 16.07 15.84
N TYR A 65 22.05 17.14 16.10
CA TYR A 65 22.12 18.36 15.31
C TYR A 65 23.56 18.65 14.88
N ILE A 66 23.78 18.97 13.61
CA ILE A 66 25.09 19.36 13.08
C ILE A 66 25.21 20.89 13.09
N GLU A 67 26.15 21.43 13.87
CA GLU A 67 26.51 22.83 13.88
C GLU A 67 27.96 23.02 13.37
N GLY A 68 28.09 23.43 12.12
CA GLY A 68 29.40 23.56 11.49
C GLY A 68 30.11 22.20 11.34
N ARG A 69 31.07 21.89 12.22
CA ARG A 69 31.80 20.61 12.27
C ARG A 69 31.44 19.76 13.50
N ASP A 70 30.65 20.32 14.39
CA ASP A 70 30.31 19.68 15.65
C ASP A 70 28.97 18.95 15.56
N THR A 71 28.87 17.85 16.29
CA THR A 71 27.61 17.10 16.45
C THR A 71 27.11 17.31 17.86
N ILE A 72 25.96 17.93 17.98
CA ILE A 72 25.27 18.21 19.25
C ILE A 72 24.22 17.16 19.49
N SER A 73 24.20 16.56 20.68
CA SER A 73 23.12 15.66 21.10
C SER A 73 21.87 16.46 21.43
N VAL A 74 20.77 16.22 20.73
CA VAL A 74 19.47 16.84 20.97
C VAL A 74 18.67 16.02 21.98
N ALA A 75 18.51 14.72 21.73
CA ALA A 75 17.80 13.81 22.64
C ALA A 75 18.43 12.43 22.55
N ILE A 76 18.75 11.84 23.68
CA ILE A 76 19.48 10.57 23.77
C ILE A 76 18.56 9.47 24.24
N ALA A 77 18.50 8.38 23.44
CA ALA A 77 17.74 7.19 23.79
C ALA A 77 18.18 6.61 25.14
N HIS A 78 17.22 6.17 25.92
CA HIS A 78 17.45 5.50 27.19
C HIS A 78 16.37 4.46 27.47
N ASP A 79 16.74 3.35 28.07
CA ASP A 79 15.85 2.24 28.37
C ASP A 79 14.99 1.82 27.15
N ALA A 80 13.69 2.00 27.23
CA ALA A 80 12.76 1.72 26.13
C ALA A 80 12.19 3.02 25.49
N THR A 81 12.85 4.16 25.70
CA THR A 81 12.47 5.46 25.13
C THR A 81 13.42 5.83 24.00
N LEU A 82 12.85 6.02 22.82
CA LEU A 82 13.54 6.39 21.59
C LEU A 82 13.11 7.78 21.12
N TYR A 83 13.98 8.49 20.42
CA TYR A 83 13.72 9.85 19.91
C TYR A 83 13.98 9.94 18.42
N GLY A 84 13.15 10.67 17.72
CA GLY A 84 13.30 10.93 16.28
C GLY A 84 13.12 9.70 15.39
N THR A 85 12.84 8.54 15.96
CA THR A 85 12.48 7.35 15.20
C THR A 85 11.04 7.48 14.70
N SER A 86 10.75 6.83 13.58
CA SER A 86 9.37 6.69 13.14
C SER A 86 8.56 5.88 14.14
N VAL A 87 7.26 6.17 14.19
CA VAL A 87 6.27 5.44 14.98
C VAL A 87 5.35 4.66 14.05
N SER A 88 4.63 3.67 14.58
CA SER A 88 3.60 2.92 13.85
C SER A 88 4.06 2.48 12.44
N ARG A 89 5.34 2.14 12.28
CA ARG A 89 5.96 1.58 11.08
C ARG A 89 5.85 2.44 9.81
N ASN A 90 5.78 3.75 9.93
CA ASN A 90 5.52 4.70 8.83
C ASN A 90 4.15 4.48 8.16
N GLU A 91 3.18 4.03 8.89
CA GLU A 91 1.82 3.87 8.38
C GLU A 91 1.04 5.21 8.51
N PHE A 92 0.07 5.41 7.65
CA PHE A 92 -1.02 6.36 7.85
C PHE A 92 -0.62 7.81 8.11
N GLY A 93 0.07 8.42 7.16
CA GLY A 93 0.49 9.82 7.25
C GLY A 93 1.69 10.07 8.17
N ILE A 94 2.35 8.98 8.61
CA ILE A 94 3.62 9.02 9.32
C ILE A 94 4.73 8.67 8.35
N SER A 95 5.65 9.59 8.08
CA SER A 95 6.75 9.41 7.11
C SER A 95 8.15 9.46 7.73
N GLY A 96 8.24 9.48 9.06
CA GLY A 96 9.48 9.58 9.81
C GLY A 96 9.24 10.12 11.20
N GLY A 97 10.30 10.44 11.93
CA GLY A 97 10.22 10.97 13.29
C GLY A 97 10.86 12.35 13.49
N LEU A 98 11.36 12.96 12.41
CA LEU A 98 12.02 14.27 12.42
C LEU A 98 11.30 15.22 11.44
N PHE A 99 10.88 16.37 11.94
CA PHE A 99 10.13 17.38 11.20
C PHE A 99 10.82 18.74 11.36
N PRO A 100 11.83 19.08 10.53
CA PRO A 100 12.51 20.37 10.61
C PRO A 100 11.60 21.53 10.19
N SER A 101 11.75 22.68 10.85
CA SER A 101 11.05 23.90 10.45
C SER A 101 11.53 24.40 9.07
N PRO A 102 10.74 25.22 8.34
CA PRO A 102 11.13 25.71 7.03
C PRO A 102 12.48 26.46 7.00
N ASP A 103 12.85 27.13 8.08
CA ASP A 103 14.16 27.81 8.20
C ASP A 103 15.28 26.91 8.75
N GLY A 104 14.98 25.65 9.08
CA GLY A 104 15.91 24.67 9.61
C GLY A 104 16.43 24.95 11.03
N LYS A 105 15.89 25.96 11.74
CA LYS A 105 16.37 26.34 13.07
C LYS A 105 15.66 25.65 14.22
N LYS A 106 14.49 25.09 13.94
CA LYS A 106 13.76 24.29 14.89
C LYS A 106 13.54 22.89 14.32
N LEU A 107 13.41 21.91 15.21
CA LEU A 107 13.06 20.53 14.90
C LEU A 107 11.89 20.11 15.75
N ALA A 108 10.78 19.72 15.14
CA ALA A 108 9.80 18.88 15.83
C ALA A 108 10.22 17.42 15.67
N TYR A 109 10.12 16.61 16.75
CA TYR A 109 10.55 15.22 16.73
C TYR A 109 9.72 14.38 17.70
N TYR A 110 9.58 13.09 17.39
CA TYR A 110 8.91 12.15 18.29
C TYR A 110 9.81 11.70 19.44
N GLU A 111 9.22 11.61 20.61
CA GLU A 111 9.59 10.73 21.71
C GLU A 111 8.67 9.52 21.67
N LYS A 112 9.23 8.33 21.63
CA LYS A 112 8.50 7.06 21.59
C LYS A 112 8.86 6.23 22.81
N ASP A 113 7.91 6.08 23.75
CA ASP A 113 8.04 5.20 24.91
C ASP A 113 7.42 3.83 24.60
N GLU A 114 8.27 2.82 24.47
CA GLU A 114 7.89 1.42 24.24
C GLU A 114 7.92 0.57 25.51
N SER A 115 8.04 1.16 26.70
CA SER A 115 8.23 0.43 27.96
C SER A 115 7.09 -0.55 28.28
N ALA A 116 5.85 -0.21 27.88
CA ALA A 116 4.67 -1.07 28.05
C ALA A 116 4.47 -2.08 26.92
N VAL A 117 5.21 -1.96 25.79
CA VAL A 117 5.05 -2.84 24.63
C VAL A 117 5.68 -4.19 24.90
N GLY A 118 4.95 -5.26 24.56
CA GLY A 118 5.43 -6.63 24.69
C GLY A 118 6.68 -6.91 23.84
N VAL A 119 7.60 -7.71 24.38
CA VAL A 119 8.83 -8.11 23.70
C VAL A 119 8.63 -9.45 23.00
N PHE A 120 8.92 -9.50 21.71
CA PHE A 120 8.98 -10.73 20.94
C PHE A 120 10.45 -11.11 20.66
N PRO A 121 10.90 -12.34 21.05
CA PRO A 121 12.27 -12.77 20.82
C PRO A 121 12.45 -13.25 19.37
N ILE A 122 13.38 -12.64 18.62
CA ILE A 122 13.81 -13.12 17.31
C ILE A 122 15.15 -13.82 17.45
N LEU A 123 15.21 -15.10 17.07
CA LEU A 123 16.47 -15.86 17.04
C LEU A 123 17.25 -15.55 15.77
N ASP A 124 18.36 -14.85 15.90
CA ASP A 124 19.32 -14.71 14.82
C ASP A 124 20.27 -15.92 14.82
N ILE A 125 20.02 -16.86 13.93
CA ILE A 125 20.83 -18.09 13.82
C ILE A 125 22.25 -17.84 13.31
N GLY A 126 22.52 -16.70 12.67
CA GLY A 126 23.85 -16.33 12.17
C GLY A 126 24.81 -15.99 13.31
N THR A 127 24.30 -15.43 14.39
CA THR A 127 25.04 -15.02 15.59
C THR A 127 24.71 -15.87 16.81
N ALA A 128 23.75 -16.77 16.72
CA ALA A 128 23.18 -17.54 17.84
C ALA A 128 22.70 -16.65 19.00
N SER A 129 22.21 -15.44 18.69
CA SER A 129 21.75 -14.47 19.67
C SER A 129 20.23 -14.23 19.54
N LEU A 130 19.62 -13.84 20.64
CA LEU A 130 18.25 -13.34 20.64
C LEU A 130 18.28 -11.81 20.42
N LYS A 131 17.46 -11.34 19.49
CA LYS A 131 17.12 -9.94 19.32
C LYS A 131 15.75 -9.71 19.92
N GLU A 132 15.65 -8.77 20.81
CA GLU A 132 14.38 -8.32 21.37
C GLU A 132 13.71 -7.36 20.40
N LEU A 133 12.51 -7.71 19.95
CA LEU A 133 11.65 -6.85 19.15
C LEU A 133 10.45 -6.44 20.00
N ARG A 134 10.29 -5.15 20.27
CA ARG A 134 9.05 -4.64 20.82
C ARG A 134 8.01 -4.62 19.72
N TYR A 135 6.94 -5.38 19.91
CA TYR A 135 5.91 -5.54 18.91
C TYR A 135 4.51 -5.40 19.58
N PRO A 136 3.80 -4.31 19.28
CA PRO A 136 2.49 -4.05 19.88
C PRO A 136 1.42 -4.87 19.16
N PHE A 137 1.06 -6.02 19.73
CA PHE A 137 -0.03 -6.86 19.18
C PHE A 137 -1.39 -6.18 19.35
N ALA A 138 -2.29 -6.39 18.38
CA ALA A 138 -3.67 -5.90 18.46
C ALA A 138 -4.33 -6.27 19.80
N GLY A 139 -4.96 -5.29 20.43
CA GLY A 139 -5.60 -5.43 21.75
C GLY A 139 -4.67 -5.42 22.95
N THR A 140 -3.35 -5.22 22.77
CA THR A 140 -2.38 -5.11 23.86
C THR A 140 -1.94 -3.66 24.10
N ALA A 141 -0.95 -3.45 24.96
CA ALA A 141 -0.39 -2.12 25.20
C ALA A 141 0.32 -1.59 23.96
N SER A 142 0.06 -0.33 23.63
CA SER A 142 0.69 0.42 22.54
C SER A 142 1.93 1.17 23.02
N GLU A 143 2.77 1.56 22.06
CA GLU A 143 3.75 2.61 22.28
C GLU A 143 3.05 3.93 22.63
N ARG A 144 3.66 4.76 23.46
CA ARG A 144 3.20 6.10 23.78
C ARG A 144 4.08 7.12 23.07
N VAL A 145 3.46 7.99 22.32
CA VAL A 145 4.17 8.97 21.49
C VAL A 145 3.93 10.39 22.03
N ALA A 146 5.00 11.14 22.20
CA ALA A 146 4.95 12.58 22.44
C ALA A 146 5.69 13.32 21.32
N LEU A 147 5.30 14.57 21.09
CA LEU A 147 5.95 15.46 20.15
C LEU A 147 6.70 16.54 20.92
N TRP A 148 7.97 16.77 20.55
CA TRP A 148 8.83 17.80 21.11
C TRP A 148 9.28 18.78 20.04
N VAL A 149 9.61 20.00 20.45
CA VAL A 149 10.26 20.99 19.60
C VAL A 149 11.61 21.37 20.23
N TYR A 150 12.68 21.25 19.45
CA TYR A 150 14.01 21.74 19.77
C TYR A 150 14.28 23.01 18.99
N ASP A 151 14.82 24.05 19.65
CA ASP A 151 15.30 25.28 19.01
C ASP A 151 16.84 25.31 19.06
N SER A 152 17.50 25.16 17.92
CA SER A 152 18.96 25.10 17.82
C SER A 152 19.68 26.39 18.24
N ARG A 153 18.97 27.53 18.24
CA ARG A 153 19.55 28.83 18.64
C ARG A 153 19.70 28.97 20.16
N THR A 154 18.84 28.31 20.92
CA THR A 154 18.79 28.43 22.38
C THR A 154 19.12 27.13 23.09
N GLY A 155 19.10 26.01 22.38
CA GLY A 155 19.22 24.66 22.97
C GLY A 155 17.98 24.25 23.79
N SER A 156 16.87 25.00 23.68
CA SER A 156 15.67 24.70 24.46
C SER A 156 14.84 23.58 23.87
N HIS A 157 14.19 22.80 24.75
CA HIS A 157 13.24 21.75 24.39
C HIS A 157 11.86 22.08 24.95
N VAL A 158 10.85 21.93 24.14
CA VAL A 158 9.46 22.17 24.51
C VAL A 158 8.61 20.97 24.12
N LYS A 159 7.85 20.43 25.07
CA LYS A 159 6.87 19.36 24.79
C LYS A 159 5.60 19.97 24.25
N VAL A 160 5.10 19.46 23.12
CA VAL A 160 3.83 19.89 22.54
C VAL A 160 2.68 19.26 23.32
N ASN A 161 1.73 20.07 23.76
CA ASN A 161 0.64 19.67 24.64
C ASN A 161 -0.51 18.98 23.88
N CYS A 162 -0.23 17.82 23.28
CA CYS A 162 -1.22 16.97 22.62
C CYS A 162 -1.97 16.15 23.67
N THR A 163 -3.17 16.58 24.06
CA THR A 163 -3.97 15.96 25.14
C THR A 163 -5.30 15.39 24.67
N ASP A 164 -5.60 15.46 23.36
CA ASP A 164 -6.82 14.88 22.82
C ASP A 164 -6.79 13.36 22.97
N PHE A 165 -7.95 12.78 23.28
CA PHE A 165 -8.16 11.35 23.45
C PHE A 165 -7.31 10.72 24.57
N GLU A 166 -7.16 9.39 24.55
CA GLU A 166 -6.37 8.65 25.54
C GLU A 166 -4.85 8.77 25.25
N GLU A 167 -4.02 8.33 26.17
CA GLU A 167 -2.55 8.48 26.05
C GLU A 167 -1.91 7.70 24.91
N ASP A 168 -2.55 6.62 24.46
CA ASP A 168 -2.10 5.79 23.33
C ASP A 168 -2.67 6.24 21.97
N ARG A 169 -3.00 7.53 21.85
CA ARG A 169 -3.36 8.20 20.60
C ARG A 169 -2.21 8.20 19.61
N TYR A 170 -2.54 8.38 18.34
CA TYR A 170 -1.55 8.57 17.29
C TYR A 170 -1.37 10.06 16.97
N LEU A 171 -0.12 10.51 16.84
CA LEU A 171 0.25 11.85 16.38
C LEU A 171 0.74 11.73 14.93
N THR A 172 -0.12 12.09 13.98
CA THR A 172 0.12 11.86 12.56
C THR A 172 0.24 13.18 11.80
N CYS A 173 0.76 13.13 10.58
CA CYS A 173 0.72 14.24 9.62
C CYS A 173 1.24 15.57 10.19
N VAL A 174 2.36 15.52 10.93
CA VAL A 174 2.99 16.72 11.51
C VAL A 174 3.44 17.67 10.42
N SER A 175 3.03 18.94 10.49
CA SER A 175 3.41 19.98 9.55
C SER A 175 3.66 21.31 10.24
N TRP A 176 4.46 22.18 9.59
CA TRP A 176 4.77 23.52 10.09
C TRP A 176 3.91 24.58 9.40
N HIS A 177 3.42 25.53 10.19
CA HIS A 177 2.94 26.81 9.69
C HIS A 177 4.00 27.90 10.00
N GLY A 178 4.67 28.35 8.96
CA GLY A 178 5.87 29.18 9.13
C GLY A 178 6.92 28.49 10.02
N ASN A 179 7.56 29.25 10.91
CA ASN A 179 8.55 28.73 11.87
C ASN A 179 8.04 28.76 13.31
N GLY A 180 6.77 29.08 13.52
CA GLY A 180 6.21 29.36 14.86
C GLY A 180 5.11 28.45 15.32
N GLU A 181 4.49 27.71 14.42
CA GLU A 181 3.31 26.90 14.75
C GLU A 181 3.41 25.51 14.11
N LEU A 182 2.78 24.52 14.76
CA LEU A 182 2.68 23.15 14.31
C LEU A 182 1.21 22.77 14.11
N LEU A 183 0.93 22.08 13.03
CA LEU A 183 -0.32 21.35 12.82
C LEU A 183 -0.06 19.86 12.97
N VAL A 184 -0.92 19.20 13.75
CA VAL A 184 -0.84 17.77 14.00
C VAL A 184 -2.23 17.17 13.84
N GLN A 185 -2.36 16.09 13.07
CA GLN A 185 -3.57 15.29 13.05
C GLN A 185 -3.49 14.28 14.20
N VAL A 186 -4.21 14.55 15.28
CA VAL A 186 -4.29 13.66 16.44
C VAL A 186 -5.43 12.68 16.22
N LEU A 187 -5.09 11.39 16.16
CA LEU A 187 -6.03 10.30 15.88
C LEU A 187 -6.21 9.47 17.17
N ASP A 188 -7.44 9.13 17.53
CA ASP A 188 -7.66 8.22 18.65
C ASP A 188 -7.18 6.79 18.32
N ARG A 189 -6.93 5.96 19.33
CA ARG A 189 -6.44 4.60 19.13
C ARG A 189 -7.38 3.75 18.27
N ALA A 190 -8.69 3.92 18.44
CA ALA A 190 -9.69 3.24 17.64
C ALA A 190 -9.70 3.71 16.17
N GLN A 191 -9.00 4.82 15.88
CA GLN A 191 -8.91 5.45 14.56
C GLN A 191 -10.25 5.90 13.99
N HIS A 192 -11.22 6.14 14.88
CA HIS A 192 -12.57 6.59 14.53
C HIS A 192 -12.73 8.11 14.61
N ARG A 193 -11.84 8.81 15.32
CA ARG A 193 -11.91 10.26 15.54
C ARG A 193 -10.55 10.90 15.33
N MET A 194 -10.54 12.00 14.60
CA MET A 194 -9.34 12.78 14.32
C MET A 194 -9.60 14.26 14.59
N HIS A 195 -8.61 14.92 15.22
CA HIS A 195 -8.55 16.37 15.35
C HIS A 195 -7.31 16.91 14.66
N LEU A 196 -7.46 17.83 13.71
CA LEU A 196 -6.36 18.64 13.19
C LEU A 196 -6.17 19.84 14.13
N ASN A 197 -5.13 19.80 14.93
CA ASN A 197 -4.84 20.80 15.96
C ASN A 197 -3.70 21.73 15.58
N LEU A 198 -3.80 22.98 16.04
CA LEU A 198 -2.76 24.01 15.94
C LEU A 198 -2.10 24.20 17.30
N TYR A 199 -0.77 24.18 17.32
CA TYR A 199 0.06 24.38 18.52
C TYR A 199 1.08 25.48 18.31
N ASP A 200 1.44 26.20 19.38
CA ASP A 200 2.56 27.13 19.40
C ASP A 200 3.88 26.36 19.56
N ALA A 201 4.84 26.59 18.68
CA ALA A 201 6.13 25.91 18.72
C ALA A 201 7.13 26.54 19.71
N ALA A 202 6.80 27.65 20.37
CA ALA A 202 7.69 28.29 21.34
C ALA A 202 7.48 27.75 22.76
N ASP A 203 6.26 27.37 23.10
CA ASP A 203 5.91 26.88 24.45
C ASP A 203 5.11 25.56 24.43
N GLY A 204 4.81 25.02 23.24
CA GLY A 204 4.06 23.80 23.03
C GLY A 204 2.56 23.92 23.31
N ALA A 205 2.06 25.13 23.54
CA ALA A 205 0.67 25.34 23.93
C ALA A 205 -0.30 24.98 22.81
N PHE A 206 -1.37 24.26 23.18
CA PHE A 206 -2.53 24.07 22.30
C PHE A 206 -3.22 25.42 22.05
N LYS A 207 -3.46 25.74 20.78
CA LYS A 207 -4.17 26.95 20.38
C LYS A 207 -5.63 26.69 20.08
N LYS A 208 -5.90 25.81 19.15
CA LYS A 208 -7.27 25.42 18.75
C LYS A 208 -7.29 24.17 17.88
N THR A 209 -8.45 23.51 17.82
CA THR A 209 -8.77 22.51 16.82
C THR A 209 -9.31 23.21 15.58
N LEU A 210 -8.69 22.96 14.42
CA LEU A 210 -9.12 23.51 13.15
C LEU A 210 -10.21 22.66 12.50
N LEU A 211 -10.01 21.34 12.48
CA LEU A 211 -10.92 20.39 11.88
C LEU A 211 -11.11 19.20 12.81
N SER A 212 -12.32 18.62 12.79
CA SER A 212 -12.63 17.36 13.45
C SER A 212 -13.31 16.44 12.47
N GLU A 213 -12.91 15.18 12.46
CA GLU A 213 -13.53 14.13 11.65
C GLU A 213 -13.86 12.92 12.51
N ALA A 214 -14.92 12.21 12.12
CA ALA A 214 -15.32 10.95 12.73
C ALA A 214 -15.88 10.01 11.67
N ASN A 215 -15.62 8.71 11.84
CA ASN A 215 -16.12 7.66 10.95
C ASN A 215 -16.28 6.38 11.77
N ASP A 216 -17.38 5.67 11.57
CA ASP A 216 -17.67 4.42 12.30
C ASP A 216 -16.77 3.25 11.87
N ARG A 217 -16.07 3.38 10.74
CA ARG A 217 -15.09 2.38 10.29
C ARG A 217 -13.67 2.84 10.66
N TRP A 218 -13.14 3.86 9.97
CA TRP A 218 -11.90 4.56 10.35
C TRP A 218 -11.79 5.89 9.63
N VAL A 219 -11.08 6.83 10.23
CA VAL A 219 -10.61 8.06 9.63
C VAL A 219 -9.19 7.82 9.11
N GLU A 220 -8.92 8.23 7.87
CA GLU A 220 -7.61 8.05 7.24
C GLU A 220 -6.81 9.36 7.24
N PRO A 221 -5.71 9.48 7.99
CA PRO A 221 -4.78 10.59 7.86
C PRO A 221 -3.84 10.32 6.67
N TYR A 222 -4.18 10.81 5.50
CA TYR A 222 -3.44 10.52 4.26
C TYR A 222 -2.07 11.17 4.19
N GLU A 223 -1.99 12.46 4.54
CA GLU A 223 -0.79 13.28 4.37
C GLU A 223 -0.84 14.54 5.23
N PRO A 224 0.32 15.18 5.52
CA PRO A 224 0.36 16.49 6.14
C PRO A 224 -0.39 17.54 5.30
N VAL A 225 -0.90 18.57 5.93
CA VAL A 225 -1.55 19.67 5.20
C VAL A 225 -0.52 20.48 4.39
N HIS A 226 -0.93 20.97 3.23
CA HIS A 226 -0.08 21.71 2.30
C HIS A 226 -0.50 23.17 2.24
N PHE A 227 0.29 24.07 2.84
CA PHE A 227 0.04 25.49 2.77
C PHE A 227 0.25 26.04 1.35
N ILE A 228 -0.77 26.72 0.82
CA ILE A 228 -0.72 27.41 -0.47
C ILE A 228 -0.65 28.93 -0.31
N SER A 229 -0.82 29.45 0.89
CA SER A 229 -0.57 30.83 1.35
C SER A 229 -0.40 30.83 2.87
N GLU A 230 -0.14 31.98 3.46
CA GLU A 230 -0.06 32.13 4.93
C GLU A 230 -1.38 31.77 5.65
N GLN A 231 -2.52 31.85 4.98
CA GLN A 231 -3.83 31.64 5.60
C GLN A 231 -4.53 30.36 5.15
N LEU A 232 -4.14 29.80 4.00
CA LEU A 232 -4.87 28.70 3.37
C LEU A 232 -3.99 27.48 3.14
N PHE A 233 -4.53 26.33 3.45
CA PHE A 233 -3.92 25.04 3.18
C PHE A 233 -4.86 24.08 2.47
N VAL A 234 -4.30 23.08 1.80
CA VAL A 234 -5.02 21.94 1.22
C VAL A 234 -4.96 20.77 2.19
N TYR A 235 -6.10 20.12 2.36
CA TYR A 235 -6.32 19.01 3.26
C TYR A 235 -6.98 17.85 2.49
N SER A 236 -6.46 16.64 2.66
CA SER A 236 -6.97 15.42 2.02
C SER A 236 -7.85 14.63 2.97
N THR A 237 -9.03 14.21 2.51
CA THR A 237 -9.93 13.33 3.25
C THR A 237 -10.92 12.61 2.34
N ASP A 238 -11.32 11.39 2.71
CA ASP A 238 -12.41 10.61 2.11
C ASP A 238 -13.73 10.73 2.89
N ASN A 239 -13.69 11.39 4.05
CA ASN A 239 -14.75 11.36 5.05
C ASN A 239 -15.88 12.35 4.80
N ARG A 240 -15.80 13.18 3.75
CA ARG A 240 -16.79 14.22 3.45
C ARG A 240 -17.72 13.89 2.29
N ASP A 241 -17.24 13.17 1.29
CA ASP A 241 -18.05 12.84 0.10
C ASP A 241 -17.85 11.40 -0.40
N GLY A 242 -17.14 10.57 0.39
CA GLY A 242 -16.96 9.16 0.12
C GLY A 242 -15.84 8.84 -0.89
N PHE A 243 -15.05 9.83 -1.27
CA PHE A 243 -13.86 9.68 -2.11
C PHE A 243 -12.69 10.43 -1.48
N LYS A 244 -11.46 9.91 -1.62
CA LYS A 244 -10.26 10.66 -1.27
C LYS A 244 -10.22 11.93 -2.12
N ASN A 245 -10.44 13.09 -1.49
CA ASN A 245 -10.61 14.36 -2.17
C ASN A 245 -9.82 15.47 -1.46
N LEU A 246 -9.58 16.58 -2.19
CA LEU A 246 -8.85 17.74 -1.71
C LEU A 246 -9.80 18.86 -1.31
N TYR A 247 -9.60 19.37 -0.11
CA TYR A 247 -10.35 20.49 0.44
C TYR A 247 -9.40 21.65 0.76
N LEU A 248 -9.83 22.84 0.44
CA LEU A 248 -9.18 24.07 0.89
C LEU A 248 -9.70 24.39 2.28
N ALA A 249 -8.79 24.66 3.22
CA ALA A 249 -9.14 25.07 4.57
C ALA A 249 -8.31 26.28 5.02
N ASP A 250 -8.78 26.98 6.05
CA ASP A 250 -8.08 28.10 6.68
C ASP A 250 -7.77 27.84 8.16
N LEU A 251 -7.00 28.72 8.75
CA LEU A 251 -6.64 28.66 10.17
C LEU A 251 -7.83 28.96 11.12
N GLU A 252 -9.00 29.30 10.62
CA GLU A 252 -10.23 29.41 11.41
C GLU A 252 -11.10 28.14 11.34
N GLY A 253 -10.66 27.13 10.57
CA GLY A 253 -11.37 25.87 10.43
C GLY A 253 -12.50 25.89 9.38
N THR A 254 -12.57 26.94 8.57
CA THR A 254 -13.51 27.00 7.44
C THR A 254 -13.00 26.13 6.31
N VAL A 255 -13.90 25.31 5.74
CA VAL A 255 -13.54 24.34 4.69
C VAL A 255 -14.34 24.60 3.43
N LYS A 256 -13.67 24.53 2.28
CA LYS A 256 -14.27 24.65 0.96
C LYS A 256 -13.75 23.54 0.06
N ARG A 257 -14.66 22.84 -0.63
CA ARG A 257 -14.29 21.81 -1.60
C ARG A 257 -13.45 22.40 -2.72
N LEU A 258 -12.30 21.81 -3.00
CA LEU A 258 -11.39 22.28 -4.05
C LEU A 258 -11.78 21.73 -5.42
N VAL A 259 -12.11 20.45 -5.49
CA VAL A 259 -12.51 19.75 -6.72
C VAL A 259 -13.82 19.02 -6.47
N SER A 260 -14.72 19.03 -7.46
CA SER A 260 -15.97 18.24 -7.42
C SER A 260 -15.83 17.05 -8.37
N THR A 261 -15.48 15.89 -7.83
CA THR A 261 -15.36 14.63 -8.57
C THR A 261 -15.89 13.48 -7.72
N SER A 262 -16.34 12.41 -8.38
CA SER A 262 -16.70 11.12 -7.76
C SER A 262 -15.61 10.10 -8.02
N ALA A 263 -14.36 10.48 -7.78
CA ALA A 263 -13.17 9.63 -7.92
C ALA A 263 -12.11 10.06 -6.91
N ASP A 264 -11.22 9.14 -6.58
CA ASP A 264 -10.09 9.42 -5.71
C ASP A 264 -9.08 10.32 -6.42
N ILE A 265 -8.64 11.36 -5.72
CA ILE A 265 -7.62 12.29 -6.18
C ILE A 265 -6.53 12.43 -5.12
N GLU A 266 -5.31 12.73 -5.58
CA GLU A 266 -4.14 12.85 -4.71
C GLU A 266 -3.43 14.17 -4.97
N TRP A 267 -2.96 14.79 -3.89
CA TRP A 267 -2.12 15.99 -3.98
C TRP A 267 -0.86 15.72 -4.81
N ALA A 268 -0.55 16.62 -5.75
CA ALA A 268 0.71 16.59 -6.50
C ALA A 268 1.57 17.83 -6.23
N GLY A 269 0.96 19.00 -5.98
CA GLY A 269 1.71 20.22 -5.71
C GLY A 269 0.90 21.49 -5.89
N ALA A 270 1.53 22.65 -5.69
CA ALA A 270 0.93 23.94 -5.98
C ALA A 270 1.98 24.94 -6.47
N ASP A 271 1.53 25.90 -7.29
CA ASP A 271 2.26 27.11 -7.60
C ASP A 271 1.46 28.35 -7.19
N LYS A 272 1.89 29.54 -7.58
CA LYS A 272 1.22 30.80 -7.23
C LYS A 272 -0.28 30.85 -7.62
N ASN A 273 -0.69 30.16 -8.68
CA ASN A 273 -2.02 30.29 -9.28
C ASN A 273 -2.81 28.98 -9.29
N TYR A 274 -2.17 27.83 -9.19
CA TYR A 274 -2.78 26.52 -9.38
C TYR A 274 -2.49 25.58 -8.22
N VAL A 275 -3.40 24.64 -8.00
CA VAL A 275 -3.18 23.41 -7.27
C VAL A 275 -3.19 22.29 -8.30
N TYR A 276 -2.23 21.37 -8.17
CA TYR A 276 -2.04 20.20 -9.02
C TYR A 276 -2.41 18.94 -8.25
N TYR A 277 -3.07 17.99 -8.91
CA TYR A 277 -3.47 16.72 -8.32
C TYR A 277 -3.52 15.63 -9.37
N THR A 278 -3.33 14.38 -8.96
CA THR A 278 -3.61 13.23 -9.81
C THR A 278 -5.00 12.69 -9.53
N SER A 279 -5.61 12.04 -10.51
CA SER A 279 -7.00 11.61 -10.42
C SER A 279 -7.25 10.29 -11.14
N ALA A 280 -8.15 9.49 -10.55
CA ALA A 280 -8.73 8.26 -11.09
C ALA A 280 -10.07 8.52 -11.85
N GLU A 281 -10.45 9.77 -12.13
CA GLU A 281 -11.80 10.10 -12.63
C GLU A 281 -12.14 9.53 -14.01
N LEU A 282 -11.15 9.15 -14.83
CA LEU A 282 -11.37 8.51 -16.12
C LEU A 282 -11.53 7.00 -16.00
N SER A 283 -10.79 6.40 -15.12
CA SER A 283 -10.84 4.99 -14.77
C SER A 283 -10.04 4.77 -13.48
N PRO A 284 -10.47 3.92 -12.55
CA PRO A 284 -9.65 3.52 -11.40
C PRO A 284 -8.29 2.92 -11.79
N ALA A 285 -8.17 2.34 -12.98
CA ALA A 285 -6.93 1.80 -13.51
C ALA A 285 -6.00 2.85 -14.16
N GLU A 286 -6.47 4.07 -14.39
CA GLU A 286 -5.69 5.15 -14.99
C GLU A 286 -5.28 6.18 -13.93
N ASN A 287 -4.18 6.90 -14.18
CA ASN A 287 -3.73 8.00 -13.32
C ASN A 287 -3.38 9.21 -14.16
N HIS A 288 -4.05 10.34 -13.92
CA HIS A 288 -3.90 11.54 -14.73
C HIS A 288 -3.64 12.78 -13.92
N LEU A 289 -2.73 13.65 -14.41
CA LEU A 289 -2.47 14.95 -13.80
C LEU A 289 -3.50 15.98 -14.24
N PHE A 290 -4.07 16.65 -13.24
CA PHE A 290 -4.96 17.80 -13.37
C PHE A 290 -4.39 19.02 -12.66
N ARG A 291 -4.92 20.18 -13.01
CA ARG A 291 -4.74 21.40 -12.24
C ARG A 291 -6.05 22.14 -12.08
N VAL A 292 -6.19 22.86 -10.97
CA VAL A 292 -7.31 23.76 -10.72
C VAL A 292 -6.78 25.13 -10.34
N LYS A 293 -7.34 26.20 -10.93
CA LYS A 293 -6.92 27.56 -10.65
C LYS A 293 -7.48 28.04 -9.33
N VAL A 294 -6.60 28.53 -8.44
CA VAL A 294 -6.97 29.08 -7.13
C VAL A 294 -6.43 30.50 -7.01
N ARG A 295 -7.34 31.46 -7.00
CA ARG A 295 -7.01 32.91 -6.97
C ARG A 295 -7.50 33.55 -5.67
N LYS A 296 -6.93 34.71 -5.31
CA LYS A 296 -7.31 35.48 -4.11
C LYS A 296 -7.15 34.67 -2.82
N ARG A 297 -5.95 34.15 -2.60
CA ARG A 297 -5.60 33.24 -1.49
C ARG A 297 -5.40 33.94 -0.13
N ASN A 298 -5.97 35.12 0.07
CA ASN A 298 -5.86 35.90 1.30
C ASN A 298 -7.00 35.62 2.30
N SER A 299 -8.06 34.95 1.87
CA SER A 299 -9.12 34.40 2.74
C SER A 299 -9.88 33.29 2.00
N ILE A 300 -10.48 32.36 2.73
CA ILE A 300 -11.26 31.28 2.14
C ILE A 300 -12.56 31.79 1.51
N GLU A 301 -13.19 32.80 2.08
CA GLU A 301 -14.42 33.42 1.59
C GLU A 301 -14.19 34.10 0.24
N GLY A 302 -13.10 34.82 0.10
CA GLY A 302 -12.72 35.55 -1.11
C GLY A 302 -12.07 34.71 -2.20
N VAL A 303 -11.75 33.43 -1.90
CA VAL A 303 -11.07 32.56 -2.85
C VAL A 303 -11.95 32.21 -4.05
N SER A 304 -11.38 32.33 -5.25
CA SER A 304 -12.01 31.90 -6.50
C SER A 304 -11.32 30.61 -6.99
N ILE A 305 -12.12 29.56 -7.11
CA ILE A 305 -11.69 28.26 -7.62
C ILE A 305 -12.23 28.10 -9.05
N GLY A 306 -11.33 27.81 -10.01
CA GLY A 306 -11.65 27.59 -11.42
C GLY A 306 -12.17 26.18 -11.68
N GLN A 307 -12.39 25.87 -12.96
CA GLN A 307 -12.67 24.52 -13.38
C GLN A 307 -11.37 23.71 -13.46
N PRO A 308 -11.39 22.41 -13.14
CA PRO A 308 -10.30 21.49 -13.37
C PRO A 308 -9.87 21.44 -14.85
N GLU A 309 -8.58 21.32 -15.10
CA GLU A 309 -8.00 21.16 -16.41
C GLU A 309 -7.03 19.97 -16.39
N ARG A 310 -7.28 18.95 -17.22
CA ARG A 310 -6.38 17.80 -17.38
C ARG A 310 -5.16 18.19 -18.21
N LEU A 311 -3.96 17.89 -17.69
CA LEU A 311 -2.69 18.17 -18.34
C LEU A 311 -2.14 16.99 -19.13
N THR A 312 -2.24 15.77 -18.59
CA THR A 312 -1.86 14.52 -19.29
C THR A 312 -2.97 14.11 -20.26
N LYS A 313 -2.62 13.65 -21.46
CA LYS A 313 -3.61 13.40 -22.52
C LYS A 313 -3.71 11.94 -22.93
N GLU A 314 -2.61 11.24 -22.91
CA GLU A 314 -2.52 9.83 -23.27
C GLU A 314 -3.30 8.99 -22.25
N ARG A 315 -3.97 7.94 -22.72
CA ARG A 315 -4.61 6.95 -21.88
C ARG A 315 -3.55 6.09 -21.22
N GLY A 316 -3.65 5.87 -19.89
CA GLY A 316 -2.77 5.00 -19.12
C GLY A 316 -2.37 5.58 -17.78
N TRP A 317 -1.22 5.17 -17.29
CA TRP A 317 -0.69 5.52 -15.99
C TRP A 317 0.40 6.58 -16.09
N HIS A 318 0.22 7.69 -15.38
CA HIS A 318 1.16 8.80 -15.29
C HIS A 318 1.66 8.94 -13.85
N ASP A 319 2.93 8.58 -13.59
CA ASP A 319 3.61 8.90 -12.34
C ASP A 319 4.15 10.33 -12.43
N ILE A 320 3.66 11.23 -11.59
CA ILE A 320 3.95 12.67 -11.67
C ILE A 320 4.91 13.08 -10.56
N ILE A 321 5.96 13.81 -10.94
CA ILE A 321 6.90 14.44 -10.00
C ILE A 321 6.93 15.93 -10.28
N MET A 322 6.36 16.73 -9.35
CA MET A 322 6.32 18.18 -9.46
C MET A 322 7.68 18.80 -9.13
N GLY A 323 8.07 19.81 -9.90
CA GLY A 323 9.22 20.66 -9.67
C GLY A 323 8.83 22.15 -9.73
N ASP A 324 9.82 23.05 -9.64
CA ASP A 324 9.58 24.49 -9.73
C ASP A 324 9.27 24.92 -11.18
N GLY A 325 8.00 25.26 -11.42
CA GLY A 325 7.48 25.67 -12.73
C GLY A 325 7.42 24.54 -13.79
N GLU A 326 7.61 23.29 -13.40
CA GLU A 326 7.58 22.13 -14.29
C GLU A 326 7.12 20.86 -13.58
N TYR A 327 6.86 19.82 -14.34
CA TYR A 327 6.67 18.46 -13.81
C TYR A 327 7.31 17.43 -14.72
N THR A 328 7.79 16.36 -14.13
CA THR A 328 8.19 15.15 -14.85
C THR A 328 7.04 14.17 -14.87
N ASP A 329 6.69 13.72 -16.05
CA ASP A 329 5.68 12.69 -16.28
C ASP A 329 6.39 11.40 -16.72
N ILE A 330 6.19 10.33 -15.96
CA ILE A 330 6.68 8.98 -16.24
C ILE A 330 5.47 8.15 -16.65
N PHE A 331 5.26 8.05 -17.92
CA PHE A 331 4.08 7.44 -18.53
C PHE A 331 4.33 6.01 -18.99
N SER A 332 3.33 5.15 -18.87
CA SER A 332 3.16 3.93 -19.65
C SER A 332 1.67 3.58 -19.76
N SER A 333 1.32 2.74 -20.73
CA SER A 333 -0.02 2.14 -20.82
C SER A 333 0.09 0.66 -21.15
N PHE A 334 -1.02 -0.06 -21.12
CA PHE A 334 -1.04 -1.50 -21.39
C PHE A 334 -0.26 -1.90 -22.64
N ASP A 335 -0.41 -1.16 -23.73
CA ASP A 335 0.26 -1.44 -25.02
C ASP A 335 1.57 -0.68 -25.24
N ASN A 336 1.88 0.31 -24.39
CA ASN A 336 3.02 1.21 -24.57
C ASN A 336 3.99 1.10 -23.40
N PRO A 337 5.25 0.67 -23.62
CA PRO A 337 6.27 0.65 -22.58
C PRO A 337 6.58 2.04 -22.00
N GLY A 338 6.22 3.11 -22.72
CA GLY A 338 6.15 4.45 -22.20
C GLY A 338 7.35 5.34 -22.45
N TRP A 339 7.38 6.42 -21.68
CA TRP A 339 8.42 7.45 -21.75
C TRP A 339 8.51 8.23 -20.43
N SER A 340 9.60 8.97 -20.27
CA SER A 340 9.75 9.97 -19.19
C SER A 340 10.04 11.31 -19.84
N LYS A 341 9.19 12.32 -19.56
CA LYS A 341 9.27 13.66 -20.18
C LYS A 341 9.08 14.76 -19.14
N VAL A 342 9.73 15.89 -19.36
CA VAL A 342 9.55 17.11 -18.56
C VAL A 342 8.63 18.07 -19.29
N PHE A 343 7.62 18.55 -18.59
CA PHE A 343 6.68 19.54 -19.07
C PHE A 343 6.70 20.78 -18.17
N SER A 344 6.47 21.95 -18.74
CA SER A 344 6.11 23.11 -17.92
C SER A 344 4.72 22.95 -17.32
N THR A 345 4.45 23.64 -16.21
CA THR A 345 3.16 23.58 -15.50
C THR A 345 1.94 24.00 -16.33
N ASN A 346 2.13 24.53 -17.53
CA ASN A 346 1.06 24.79 -18.52
C ASN A 346 0.90 23.66 -19.57
N GLY A 347 1.58 22.52 -19.39
CA GLY A 347 1.45 21.35 -20.25
C GLY A 347 2.32 21.36 -21.51
N ARG A 348 3.24 22.34 -21.68
CA ARG A 348 4.15 22.38 -22.84
C ARG A 348 5.36 21.49 -22.59
N LEU A 349 5.64 20.56 -23.51
CA LEU A 349 6.84 19.72 -23.49
C LEU A 349 8.11 20.60 -23.48
N LYS A 350 9.00 20.33 -22.55
CA LYS A 350 10.33 20.96 -22.40
C LYS A 350 11.44 20.01 -22.83
N GLU A 351 11.39 18.78 -22.38
CA GLU A 351 12.45 17.79 -22.60
C GLU A 351 11.89 16.38 -22.64
N THR A 352 12.53 15.51 -23.42
CA THR A 352 12.31 14.06 -23.41
C THR A 352 13.53 13.38 -22.79
N LEU A 353 13.36 12.81 -21.61
CA LEU A 353 14.45 12.16 -20.88
C LEU A 353 14.67 10.73 -21.35
N VAL A 354 13.58 9.98 -21.55
CA VAL A 354 13.59 8.58 -21.97
C VAL A 354 12.38 8.33 -22.88
N VAL A 355 12.58 7.57 -23.95
CA VAL A 355 11.53 6.83 -24.66
C VAL A 355 11.89 5.37 -24.52
N ALA A 356 11.04 4.59 -23.87
CA ALA A 356 11.33 3.21 -23.58
C ALA A 356 11.11 2.33 -24.83
N ASP A 357 12.09 1.51 -25.18
CA ASP A 357 11.91 0.39 -26.08
C ASP A 357 11.11 -0.72 -25.39
N ASP A 358 10.51 -1.63 -26.17
CA ASP A 358 9.93 -2.84 -25.63
C ASP A 358 11.05 -3.78 -25.12
N PRO A 359 11.18 -3.97 -23.78
CA PRO A 359 12.26 -4.78 -23.23
C PRO A 359 12.10 -6.27 -23.52
N LEU A 360 10.91 -6.70 -23.96
CA LEU A 360 10.59 -8.08 -24.29
C LEU A 360 10.62 -8.36 -25.81
N LYS A 361 11.15 -7.46 -26.62
CA LYS A 361 11.17 -7.62 -28.08
C LYS A 361 11.85 -8.89 -28.57
N ASP A 362 12.87 -9.39 -27.83
CA ASP A 362 13.62 -10.61 -28.14
C ASP A 362 13.08 -11.85 -27.41
N TYR A 363 12.04 -11.71 -26.61
CA TYR A 363 11.46 -12.79 -25.83
C TYR A 363 10.17 -13.32 -26.45
N ALA A 364 9.93 -14.61 -26.27
CA ALA A 364 8.63 -15.20 -26.55
C ALA A 364 7.61 -14.73 -25.49
N THR A 365 6.67 -13.88 -25.89
CA THR A 365 5.65 -13.37 -24.98
C THR A 365 4.31 -14.03 -25.24
N PRO A 366 3.59 -14.48 -24.19
CA PRO A 366 2.24 -15.01 -24.31
C PRO A 366 1.23 -13.90 -24.63
N GLU A 367 -0.02 -14.30 -24.86
CA GLU A 367 -1.15 -13.37 -24.89
C GLU A 367 -1.42 -12.84 -23.48
N VAL A 368 -1.60 -11.52 -23.37
CA VAL A 368 -1.98 -10.84 -22.13
C VAL A 368 -3.29 -10.11 -22.35
N GLU A 369 -4.28 -10.37 -21.51
CA GLU A 369 -5.55 -9.64 -21.45
C GLU A 369 -5.58 -8.73 -20.23
N PHE A 370 -6.19 -7.56 -20.40
CA PHE A 370 -6.53 -6.61 -19.35
C PHE A 370 -8.03 -6.30 -19.44
N GLY A 371 -8.73 -6.36 -18.32
CA GLY A 371 -10.17 -6.21 -18.34
C GLY A 371 -10.77 -5.98 -16.96
N THR A 372 -12.09 -6.14 -16.87
CA THR A 372 -12.86 -6.03 -15.63
C THR A 372 -13.74 -7.24 -15.38
N VAL A 373 -14.08 -7.42 -14.11
CA VAL A 373 -15.04 -8.39 -13.62
C VAL A 373 -15.84 -7.73 -12.49
N PRO A 374 -17.16 -7.94 -12.39
CA PRO A 374 -17.95 -7.33 -11.34
C PRO A 374 -17.51 -7.81 -9.96
N SER A 375 -17.60 -6.93 -8.96
CA SER A 375 -17.51 -7.31 -7.55
C SER A 375 -18.66 -8.27 -7.19
N ALA A 376 -18.51 -9.01 -6.10
CA ALA A 376 -19.53 -9.99 -5.69
C ALA A 376 -20.89 -9.36 -5.32
N ASP A 377 -20.90 -8.10 -4.90
CA ASP A 377 -22.13 -7.32 -4.66
C ASP A 377 -22.69 -6.65 -5.93
N GLY A 378 -21.96 -6.68 -7.05
CA GLY A 378 -22.35 -6.11 -8.32
C GLY A 378 -22.29 -4.59 -8.40
N LEU A 379 -21.66 -3.91 -7.43
CA LEU A 379 -21.60 -2.45 -7.37
C LEU A 379 -20.37 -1.86 -8.06
N TYR A 380 -19.31 -2.66 -8.24
CA TYR A 380 -18.03 -2.20 -8.77
C TYR A 380 -17.51 -3.12 -9.87
N GLU A 381 -16.60 -2.59 -10.68
CA GLU A 381 -15.86 -3.34 -11.68
C GLU A 381 -14.40 -3.49 -11.21
N ASN A 382 -14.01 -4.70 -10.80
CA ASN A 382 -12.66 -5.03 -10.39
C ASN A 382 -11.78 -5.26 -11.61
N HIS A 383 -10.60 -4.65 -11.67
CA HIS A 383 -9.68 -4.88 -12.78
C HIS A 383 -8.95 -6.22 -12.64
N TYR A 384 -8.71 -6.87 -13.79
CA TYR A 384 -7.90 -8.09 -13.86
C TYR A 384 -6.89 -8.04 -15.01
N ARG A 385 -5.83 -8.84 -14.90
CA ARG A 385 -4.98 -9.27 -16.00
C ARG A 385 -4.94 -10.79 -16.06
N LEU A 386 -4.89 -11.30 -17.29
CA LEU A 386 -4.84 -12.72 -17.58
C LEU A 386 -3.74 -12.98 -18.61
N LEU A 387 -2.82 -13.88 -18.29
CA LEU A 387 -1.79 -14.36 -19.19
C LEU A 387 -2.16 -15.77 -19.66
N LYS A 388 -2.23 -15.99 -20.97
CA LYS A 388 -2.42 -17.31 -21.56
C LYS A 388 -1.07 -17.96 -21.87
N PRO A 389 -0.93 -19.30 -21.86
CA PRO A 389 0.35 -19.94 -22.15
C PRO A 389 0.84 -19.67 -23.56
N LEU A 390 2.15 -19.83 -23.80
CA LEU A 390 2.70 -19.78 -25.16
C LEU A 390 2.07 -20.85 -26.03
N GLY A 391 1.72 -20.48 -27.27
CA GLY A 391 1.07 -21.41 -28.20
C GLY A 391 -0.32 -21.85 -27.73
N PHE A 392 -1.03 -20.96 -27.02
CA PHE A 392 -2.38 -21.21 -26.51
C PHE A 392 -3.30 -21.76 -27.62
N ASP A 393 -3.93 -22.88 -27.31
CA ASP A 393 -4.90 -23.55 -28.18
C ASP A 393 -6.21 -23.74 -27.38
N PRO A 394 -7.31 -23.08 -27.74
CA PRO A 394 -8.56 -23.12 -26.97
C PRO A 394 -9.21 -24.50 -26.93
N SER A 395 -8.74 -25.47 -27.71
CA SER A 395 -9.18 -26.86 -27.66
C SER A 395 -8.50 -27.70 -26.58
N LYS A 396 -7.42 -27.18 -25.98
CA LYS A 396 -6.65 -27.85 -24.90
C LYS A 396 -7.02 -27.29 -23.54
N LYS A 397 -6.69 -28.06 -22.50
CA LYS A 397 -6.86 -27.63 -21.12
C LYS A 397 -5.52 -27.30 -20.46
N TYR A 398 -5.48 -26.18 -19.73
CA TYR A 398 -4.28 -25.67 -19.09
C TYR A 398 -4.48 -25.48 -17.59
N PRO A 399 -3.43 -25.70 -16.77
CA PRO A 399 -3.47 -25.40 -15.35
C PRO A 399 -3.58 -23.89 -15.12
N LEU A 400 -4.26 -23.49 -14.05
CA LEU A 400 -4.45 -22.11 -13.65
C LEU A 400 -3.67 -21.79 -12.37
N ILE A 401 -2.91 -20.71 -12.39
CA ILE A 401 -2.34 -20.07 -11.19
C ILE A 401 -3.03 -18.74 -10.97
N VAL A 402 -3.62 -18.58 -9.79
CA VAL A 402 -4.13 -17.30 -9.29
C VAL A 402 -3.05 -16.65 -8.43
N TYR A 403 -2.60 -15.43 -8.81
CA TYR A 403 -1.79 -14.62 -7.92
C TYR A 403 -2.70 -13.63 -7.21
N VAL A 404 -2.69 -13.62 -5.88
CA VAL A 404 -3.53 -12.75 -5.05
C VAL A 404 -2.68 -11.93 -4.09
N TYR A 405 -3.00 -10.64 -3.96
CA TYR A 405 -2.61 -9.83 -2.81
C TYR A 405 -3.85 -9.44 -2.01
N GLY A 406 -4.73 -8.64 -2.57
CA GLY A 406 -6.08 -8.34 -2.07
C GLY A 406 -6.13 -7.41 -0.86
N GLY A 407 -4.98 -7.02 -0.30
CA GLY A 407 -4.92 -6.21 0.92
C GLY A 407 -5.23 -4.73 0.69
N PRO A 408 -5.55 -4.00 1.77
CA PRO A 408 -5.90 -2.59 1.69
C PRO A 408 -4.78 -1.74 1.09
N HIS A 409 -5.16 -0.61 0.50
CA HIS A 409 -4.29 0.36 -0.18
C HIS A 409 -3.41 -0.23 -1.29
N SER A 410 -3.73 -1.43 -1.78
CA SER A 410 -3.03 -2.04 -2.90
C SER A 410 -3.80 -1.82 -4.21
N GLN A 411 -3.09 -1.89 -5.31
CA GLN A 411 -3.64 -2.04 -6.65
C GLN A 411 -2.68 -2.88 -7.48
N MET A 412 -3.11 -4.09 -7.80
CA MET A 412 -2.28 -5.05 -8.53
C MET A 412 -2.40 -4.90 -10.04
N VAL A 413 -3.52 -4.36 -10.51
CA VAL A 413 -3.86 -4.25 -11.92
C VAL A 413 -4.22 -2.80 -12.26
N ASN A 414 -3.46 -2.20 -13.17
CA ASN A 414 -3.72 -0.85 -13.67
C ASN A 414 -3.32 -0.73 -15.14
N ASP A 415 -3.69 0.36 -15.81
CA ASP A 415 -3.35 0.62 -17.21
C ASP A 415 -1.92 1.17 -17.35
N SER A 416 -0.96 0.44 -16.77
CA SER A 416 0.46 0.56 -17.08
C SER A 416 0.90 -0.59 -17.97
N TRP A 417 2.18 -0.64 -18.33
CA TRP A 417 2.68 -1.62 -19.30
C TRP A 417 2.33 -3.06 -18.91
N LEU A 418 1.62 -3.74 -19.85
CA LEU A 418 1.06 -5.10 -19.68
C LEU A 418 0.17 -5.25 -18.43
N GLY A 419 -0.56 -4.20 -18.03
CA GLY A 419 -1.45 -4.26 -16.87
C GLY A 419 -0.71 -4.39 -15.53
N ASN A 420 0.50 -3.82 -15.43
CA ASN A 420 1.38 -3.95 -14.26
C ASN A 420 1.89 -5.39 -14.03
N VAL A 421 2.19 -6.14 -15.11
CA VAL A 421 2.62 -7.53 -15.04
C VAL A 421 3.92 -7.70 -14.25
N ARG A 422 4.01 -8.78 -13.49
CA ARG A 422 5.27 -9.25 -12.91
C ARG A 422 5.91 -10.28 -13.83
N MET A 423 7.22 -10.21 -14.01
CA MET A 423 7.91 -11.12 -14.95
C MET A 423 7.86 -12.58 -14.53
N TRP A 424 7.66 -12.89 -13.25
CA TRP A 424 7.39 -14.27 -12.82
C TRP A 424 6.05 -14.81 -13.37
N GLU A 425 5.02 -13.96 -13.46
CA GLU A 425 3.74 -14.34 -14.09
C GLU A 425 3.96 -14.69 -15.58
N MET A 426 4.77 -13.88 -16.26
CA MET A 426 5.18 -14.11 -17.64
C MET A 426 5.95 -15.43 -17.80
N LEU A 427 6.89 -15.72 -16.89
CA LEU A 427 7.66 -16.96 -16.87
C LEU A 427 6.75 -18.18 -16.67
N MET A 428 5.77 -18.11 -15.76
CA MET A 428 4.84 -19.23 -15.55
C MET A 428 3.92 -19.43 -16.77
N ALA A 429 3.51 -18.35 -17.44
CA ALA A 429 2.77 -18.47 -18.69
C ALA A 429 3.65 -19.08 -19.81
N GLN A 430 4.95 -18.78 -19.86
CA GLN A 430 5.90 -19.45 -20.76
C GLN A 430 6.08 -20.94 -20.43
N ARG A 431 5.87 -21.37 -19.16
CA ARG A 431 5.89 -22.77 -18.73
C ARG A 431 4.58 -23.52 -18.98
N GLY A 432 3.56 -22.85 -19.53
CA GLY A 432 2.30 -23.49 -19.92
C GLY A 432 1.14 -23.27 -18.95
N TYR A 433 1.25 -22.37 -17.99
CA TYR A 433 0.17 -22.00 -17.08
C TYR A 433 -0.66 -20.84 -17.64
N ILE A 434 -1.94 -20.86 -17.32
CA ILE A 434 -2.75 -19.64 -17.28
C ILE A 434 -2.42 -18.94 -15.97
N VAL A 435 -2.15 -17.63 -16.02
CA VAL A 435 -1.92 -16.84 -14.81
C VAL A 435 -2.95 -15.72 -14.71
N TYR A 436 -3.63 -15.62 -13.58
CA TYR A 436 -4.69 -14.66 -13.33
C TYR A 436 -4.41 -13.82 -12.10
N VAL A 437 -4.64 -12.52 -12.21
CA VAL A 437 -4.51 -11.54 -11.12
C VAL A 437 -5.69 -10.59 -11.19
N GLN A 438 -6.35 -10.36 -10.05
CA GLN A 438 -7.52 -9.50 -9.92
C GLN A 438 -7.40 -8.63 -8.68
N ASP A 439 -7.83 -7.36 -8.76
CA ASP A 439 -8.12 -6.53 -7.61
C ASP A 439 -9.52 -6.85 -7.05
N ASN A 440 -9.81 -6.42 -5.82
CA ASN A 440 -11.05 -6.71 -5.11
C ASN A 440 -11.41 -5.55 -4.18
N ARG A 441 -12.63 -5.52 -3.65
CA ARG A 441 -13.00 -4.60 -2.57
C ARG A 441 -12.02 -4.71 -1.41
N GLY A 442 -11.72 -3.58 -0.80
CA GLY A 442 -10.64 -3.41 0.18
C GLY A 442 -9.37 -2.79 -0.43
N THR A 443 -9.18 -2.89 -1.76
CA THR A 443 -8.08 -2.19 -2.45
C THR A 443 -8.48 -0.72 -2.75
N GLN A 444 -7.61 0.06 -3.38
CA GLN A 444 -7.80 1.51 -3.52
C GLN A 444 -8.44 1.95 -4.86
N ARG A 445 -8.75 3.24 -4.97
CA ARG A 445 -9.12 4.00 -6.17
C ARG A 445 -10.59 3.84 -6.64
N HIS A 446 -11.43 3.28 -5.81
CA HIS A 446 -12.88 3.18 -6.05
C HIS A 446 -13.71 3.92 -4.98
N GLY A 447 -13.07 4.75 -4.14
CA GLY A 447 -13.67 5.47 -3.05
C GLY A 447 -13.80 4.68 -1.75
N ALA A 448 -14.20 5.39 -0.69
CA ALA A 448 -14.19 4.91 0.69
C ALA A 448 -15.07 3.66 0.93
N GLU A 449 -16.23 3.56 0.29
CA GLU A 449 -17.12 2.39 0.48
C GLU A 449 -16.50 1.11 -0.04
N TYR A 450 -15.75 1.18 -1.12
CA TYR A 450 -15.02 0.07 -1.69
C TYR A 450 -13.81 -0.32 -0.82
N GLU A 451 -13.01 0.66 -0.40
CA GLU A 451 -11.83 0.43 0.44
C GLU A 451 -12.22 -0.10 1.82
N LYS A 452 -13.24 0.49 2.43
CA LYS A 452 -13.69 0.16 3.78
C LYS A 452 -14.63 -1.06 3.85
N ALA A 453 -14.81 -1.78 2.75
CA ALA A 453 -15.62 -3.01 2.70
C ALA A 453 -15.06 -4.15 3.56
N ILE A 454 -13.78 -4.10 3.89
CA ILE A 454 -13.09 -5.10 4.73
C ILE A 454 -13.21 -4.84 6.24
N ASN A 455 -13.76 -3.69 6.63
CA ASN A 455 -13.82 -3.28 8.03
C ASN A 455 -14.42 -4.39 8.90
N ARG A 456 -13.70 -4.77 9.95
CA ARG A 456 -13.98 -5.81 10.94
C ARG A 456 -14.01 -7.26 10.41
N HIS A 457 -13.80 -7.48 9.09
CA HIS A 457 -13.94 -8.79 8.44
C HIS A 457 -12.92 -9.01 7.33
N CYS A 458 -11.62 -8.78 7.60
CA CYS A 458 -10.55 -9.04 6.64
C CYS A 458 -10.64 -10.44 6.04
N GLY A 459 -10.50 -10.54 4.73
CA GLY A 459 -10.54 -11.76 3.94
C GLY A 459 -11.92 -12.12 3.39
N LYS A 460 -13.02 -11.49 3.85
CA LYS A 460 -14.36 -11.87 3.42
C LYS A 460 -14.74 -11.24 2.07
N ALA A 461 -14.82 -9.93 1.98
CA ALA A 461 -15.19 -9.21 0.75
C ALA A 461 -14.18 -9.51 -0.37
N GLU A 462 -12.91 -9.61 -0.01
CA GLU A 462 -11.81 -9.94 -0.91
C GLU A 462 -11.98 -11.32 -1.54
N MET A 463 -12.24 -12.37 -0.72
CA MET A 463 -12.48 -13.71 -1.24
C MET A 463 -13.73 -13.79 -2.10
N ASP A 464 -14.82 -13.14 -1.66
CA ASP A 464 -16.08 -13.11 -2.42
C ASP A 464 -15.83 -12.56 -3.83
N ASP A 465 -15.10 -11.44 -3.96
CA ASP A 465 -14.78 -10.81 -5.23
C ASP A 465 -13.80 -11.65 -6.07
N GLN A 466 -12.73 -12.18 -5.46
CA GLN A 466 -11.76 -13.05 -6.14
C GLN A 466 -12.47 -14.26 -6.77
N MET A 467 -13.41 -14.85 -6.04
CA MET A 467 -14.14 -16.03 -6.51
C MET A 467 -15.10 -15.73 -7.67
N VAL A 468 -15.52 -14.49 -7.89
CA VAL A 468 -16.32 -14.14 -9.08
C VAL A 468 -15.50 -14.36 -10.34
N GLY A 469 -14.32 -13.77 -10.45
CA GLY A 469 -13.46 -13.91 -11.63
C GLY A 469 -12.93 -15.34 -11.79
N ILE A 470 -12.55 -15.99 -10.69
CA ILE A 470 -12.05 -17.37 -10.71
C ILE A 470 -13.13 -18.31 -11.23
N ARG A 471 -14.38 -18.23 -10.78
CA ARG A 471 -15.48 -19.07 -11.28
C ARG A 471 -15.77 -18.85 -12.77
N GLN A 472 -15.65 -17.60 -13.25
CA GLN A 472 -15.76 -17.32 -14.68
C GLN A 472 -14.67 -18.01 -15.50
N LEU A 473 -13.42 -17.99 -15.01
CA LEU A 473 -12.32 -18.71 -15.65
C LEU A 473 -12.53 -20.22 -15.62
N LEU A 474 -13.00 -20.78 -14.51
CA LEU A 474 -13.29 -22.21 -14.39
C LEU A 474 -14.40 -22.68 -15.32
N SER A 475 -15.27 -21.79 -15.79
CA SER A 475 -16.29 -22.09 -16.78
C SER A 475 -15.75 -22.17 -18.22
N GLN A 476 -14.52 -21.70 -18.45
CA GLN A 476 -13.89 -21.74 -19.75
C GLN A 476 -13.44 -23.17 -20.13
N PRO A 477 -13.69 -23.63 -21.35
CA PRO A 477 -13.36 -25.02 -21.76
C PRO A 477 -11.85 -25.31 -21.73
N TRP A 478 -11.03 -24.29 -21.83
CA TRP A 478 -9.58 -24.37 -21.84
C TRP A 478 -8.93 -24.27 -20.45
N VAL A 479 -9.71 -24.10 -19.37
CA VAL A 479 -9.18 -24.18 -18.00
C VAL A 479 -9.33 -25.59 -17.47
N ASP A 480 -8.26 -26.16 -16.95
CA ASP A 480 -8.30 -27.43 -16.22
C ASP A 480 -8.68 -27.17 -14.77
N SER A 481 -9.96 -27.31 -14.44
CA SER A 481 -10.48 -27.12 -13.09
C SER A 481 -9.92 -28.10 -12.05
N SER A 482 -9.27 -29.19 -12.49
CA SER A 482 -8.58 -30.13 -11.60
C SER A 482 -7.16 -29.69 -11.24
N ARG A 483 -6.62 -28.66 -11.92
CA ARG A 483 -5.26 -28.15 -11.74
C ARG A 483 -5.28 -26.64 -11.54
N VAL A 484 -5.75 -26.22 -10.34
CA VAL A 484 -5.83 -24.80 -9.94
C VAL A 484 -4.95 -24.54 -8.73
N GLY A 485 -4.02 -23.61 -8.88
CA GLY A 485 -3.12 -23.16 -7.83
C GLY A 485 -3.37 -21.72 -7.41
N VAL A 486 -2.92 -21.34 -6.22
CA VAL A 486 -2.96 -19.97 -5.71
C VAL A 486 -1.65 -19.60 -5.01
N HIS A 487 -1.18 -18.38 -5.23
CA HIS A 487 0.02 -17.82 -4.62
C HIS A 487 -0.17 -16.36 -4.23
N GLY A 488 0.40 -15.97 -3.09
CA GLY A 488 0.48 -14.59 -2.64
C GLY A 488 1.46 -14.41 -1.48
N TRP A 489 1.81 -13.17 -1.19
CA TRP A 489 2.80 -12.80 -0.17
C TRP A 489 2.20 -11.85 0.86
N SER A 490 2.55 -11.98 2.16
CA SER A 490 2.08 -11.11 3.25
C SER A 490 0.56 -11.19 3.41
N TYR A 491 -0.18 -10.09 3.21
CA TYR A 491 -1.64 -10.13 3.11
C TYR A 491 -2.09 -11.12 2.03
N GLY A 492 -1.40 -11.16 0.90
CA GLY A 492 -1.64 -12.16 -0.15
C GLY A 492 -1.36 -13.59 0.31
N GLY A 493 -0.45 -13.80 1.25
CA GLY A 493 -0.25 -15.09 1.92
C GLY A 493 -1.45 -15.48 2.79
N PHE A 494 -2.01 -14.53 3.55
CA PHE A 494 -3.27 -14.70 4.27
C PHE A 494 -4.41 -15.03 3.30
N MET A 495 -4.56 -14.29 2.20
CA MET A 495 -5.57 -14.55 1.18
C MET A 495 -5.39 -15.91 0.51
N THR A 496 -4.14 -16.32 0.24
CA THR A 496 -3.80 -17.62 -0.34
C THR A 496 -4.30 -18.76 0.54
N ILE A 497 -4.01 -18.72 1.84
CA ILE A 497 -4.47 -19.76 2.78
C ILE A 497 -5.99 -19.64 2.99
N SER A 498 -6.54 -18.42 3.07
CA SER A 498 -7.99 -18.20 3.18
C SER A 498 -8.74 -18.85 2.03
N LEU A 499 -8.32 -18.61 0.78
CA LEU A 499 -8.91 -19.23 -0.41
C LEU A 499 -8.74 -20.75 -0.39
N LYS A 500 -7.56 -21.26 -0.03
CA LYS A 500 -7.26 -22.69 0.05
C LYS A 500 -8.17 -23.41 1.04
N LEU A 501 -8.40 -22.83 2.22
CA LEU A 501 -9.18 -23.45 3.28
C LEU A 501 -10.71 -23.35 3.04
N ASN A 502 -11.18 -22.23 2.48
CA ASN A 502 -12.61 -22.04 2.23
C ASN A 502 -13.10 -22.64 0.90
N TYR A 503 -12.19 -22.88 -0.07
CA TYR A 503 -12.52 -23.45 -1.39
C TYR A 503 -11.58 -24.62 -1.75
N PRO A 504 -11.50 -25.69 -0.91
CA PRO A 504 -10.58 -26.81 -1.11
C PRO A 504 -10.86 -27.57 -2.41
N ASP A 505 -12.11 -27.58 -2.86
CA ASP A 505 -12.51 -28.20 -4.14
C ASP A 505 -11.94 -27.45 -5.35
N VAL A 506 -11.64 -26.17 -5.22
CA VAL A 506 -11.08 -25.34 -6.29
C VAL A 506 -9.56 -25.41 -6.28
N PHE A 507 -8.94 -24.97 -5.19
CA PHE A 507 -7.49 -24.85 -5.12
C PHE A 507 -6.81 -26.15 -4.69
N LYS A 508 -6.09 -26.80 -5.61
CA LYS A 508 -5.37 -28.05 -5.34
C LYS A 508 -4.01 -27.81 -4.70
N VAL A 509 -3.31 -26.76 -5.13
CA VAL A 509 -1.99 -26.37 -4.65
C VAL A 509 -2.01 -24.90 -4.23
N ALA A 510 -1.42 -24.60 -3.07
CA ALA A 510 -1.24 -23.24 -2.60
C ALA A 510 0.20 -22.99 -2.15
N VAL A 511 0.73 -21.81 -2.43
CA VAL A 511 2.04 -21.36 -1.93
C VAL A 511 1.87 -20.01 -1.26
N ALA A 512 1.92 -19.97 0.06
CA ALA A 512 1.76 -18.76 0.86
C ALA A 512 3.13 -18.25 1.35
N GLY A 513 3.41 -16.97 1.13
CA GLY A 513 4.63 -16.35 1.61
C GLY A 513 4.39 -15.39 2.75
N GLY A 514 5.14 -15.50 3.87
CA GLY A 514 5.04 -14.63 5.04
C GLY A 514 3.59 -14.35 5.48
N PRO A 515 2.72 -15.37 5.62
CA PRO A 515 1.28 -15.15 5.74
C PRO A 515 0.88 -14.64 7.13
N VAL A 516 0.01 -13.63 7.19
CA VAL A 516 -0.73 -13.37 8.42
C VAL A 516 -1.70 -14.56 8.64
N ILE A 517 -1.65 -15.16 9.83
CA ILE A 517 -2.48 -16.32 10.18
C ILE A 517 -3.60 -15.94 11.14
N ASP A 518 -3.30 -15.03 12.04
CA ASP A 518 -4.27 -14.53 13.01
C ASP A 518 -4.00 -13.05 13.26
N TRP A 519 -4.98 -12.20 13.03
CA TRP A 519 -4.83 -10.75 13.13
C TRP A 519 -4.52 -10.26 14.55
N LYS A 520 -4.84 -11.02 15.60
CA LYS A 520 -4.46 -10.67 16.99
C LYS A 520 -2.95 -10.62 17.23
N TRP A 521 -2.16 -11.21 16.33
CA TRP A 521 -0.69 -11.19 16.37
C TRP A 521 -0.08 -10.19 15.37
N TYR A 522 -0.91 -9.32 14.81
CA TYR A 522 -0.41 -8.26 13.94
C TYR A 522 -0.32 -6.94 14.71
N GLU A 523 0.39 -5.98 14.13
CA GLU A 523 0.68 -4.70 14.74
C GLU A 523 -0.59 -3.87 14.92
N ILE A 524 -0.67 -3.13 16.04
CA ILE A 524 -1.84 -2.37 16.49
C ILE A 524 -2.39 -1.44 15.40
N MET A 525 -1.57 -0.51 14.91
CA MET A 525 -2.10 0.57 14.07
C MET A 525 -2.73 0.04 12.79
N TYR A 526 -2.09 -0.94 12.14
CA TYR A 526 -2.65 -1.61 10.96
C TYR A 526 -3.79 -2.57 11.34
N GLY A 527 -3.54 -3.47 12.28
CA GLY A 527 -4.50 -4.51 12.68
C GLY A 527 -5.79 -3.94 13.22
N GLU A 528 -5.72 -2.99 14.15
CA GLU A 528 -6.90 -2.38 14.76
C GLU A 528 -7.65 -1.44 13.81
N ARG A 529 -6.99 -0.83 12.80
CA ARG A 529 -7.67 -0.06 11.77
C ARG A 529 -8.71 -0.88 11.02
N TYR A 530 -8.33 -2.07 10.60
CA TYR A 530 -9.18 -2.91 9.75
C TYR A 530 -10.04 -3.88 10.53
N MET A 531 -9.64 -4.23 11.76
CA MET A 531 -10.30 -5.28 12.55
C MET A 531 -10.83 -4.81 13.90
N ASP A 532 -10.63 -3.54 14.31
CA ASP A 532 -10.77 -3.08 15.69
C ASP A 532 -9.87 -3.91 16.64
N THR A 533 -10.19 -3.94 17.94
CA THR A 533 -9.46 -4.80 18.87
C THR A 533 -10.08 -6.20 18.97
N PRO A 534 -9.32 -7.24 19.36
CA PRO A 534 -9.91 -8.55 19.65
C PRO A 534 -11.02 -8.54 20.70
N GLN A 535 -11.00 -7.54 21.59
CA GLN A 535 -12.03 -7.37 22.65
C GLN A 535 -13.34 -6.78 22.11
N THR A 536 -13.25 -5.85 21.15
CA THR A 536 -14.42 -5.15 20.58
C THR A 536 -14.97 -5.84 19.32
N ASN A 537 -14.19 -6.72 18.68
CA ASN A 537 -14.57 -7.49 17.50
C ASN A 537 -14.18 -8.97 17.57
N PRO A 538 -14.53 -9.72 18.64
CA PRO A 538 -14.11 -11.11 18.80
C PRO A 538 -14.59 -12.01 17.66
N GLU A 539 -15.78 -11.77 17.10
CA GLU A 539 -16.35 -12.56 16.01
C GLU A 539 -15.57 -12.35 14.70
N GLY A 540 -15.17 -11.11 14.38
CA GLY A 540 -14.36 -10.81 13.22
C GLY A 540 -12.98 -11.48 13.29
N TYR A 541 -12.33 -11.40 14.45
CA TYR A 541 -11.05 -12.08 14.68
C TYR A 541 -11.18 -13.61 14.56
N LEU A 542 -12.22 -14.20 15.14
CA LEU A 542 -12.49 -15.63 15.01
C LEU A 542 -12.76 -16.04 13.55
N GLY A 543 -13.57 -15.25 12.85
CA GLY A 543 -13.95 -15.50 11.45
C GLY A 543 -12.78 -15.40 10.47
N SER A 544 -11.82 -14.51 10.72
CA SER A 544 -10.63 -14.30 9.91
C SER A 544 -9.44 -15.20 10.31
N SER A 545 -9.45 -15.80 11.52
CA SER A 545 -8.35 -16.65 11.99
C SER A 545 -8.24 -17.93 11.15
N LEU A 546 -7.08 -18.13 10.54
CA LEU A 546 -6.79 -19.34 9.76
C LEU A 546 -6.52 -20.55 10.67
N LEU A 547 -6.19 -20.32 11.95
CA LEU A 547 -6.00 -21.40 12.93
C LEU A 547 -7.26 -22.22 13.12
N GLU A 548 -8.41 -21.55 13.14
CA GLU A 548 -9.71 -22.20 13.35
C GLU A 548 -10.12 -23.09 12.18
N LYS A 549 -9.53 -22.85 11.01
CA LYS A 549 -9.82 -23.55 9.75
C LYS A 549 -8.74 -24.56 9.34
N ALA A 550 -7.69 -24.74 10.12
CA ALA A 550 -6.55 -25.62 9.77
C ALA A 550 -6.97 -27.07 9.47
N SER A 551 -8.02 -27.58 10.16
CA SER A 551 -8.58 -28.91 9.91
C SER A 551 -9.24 -29.07 8.53
N GLN A 552 -9.57 -27.98 7.85
CA GLN A 552 -10.16 -27.96 6.50
C GLN A 552 -9.11 -28.06 5.39
N LEU A 553 -7.81 -28.06 5.73
CA LEU A 553 -6.75 -28.15 4.74
C LEU A 553 -6.83 -29.45 3.97
N GLU A 554 -6.97 -29.34 2.65
CA GLU A 554 -6.92 -30.44 1.68
C GLU A 554 -5.92 -30.12 0.57
N GLY A 555 -5.36 -31.17 -0.07
CA GLY A 555 -4.35 -31.01 -1.13
C GLY A 555 -3.02 -30.47 -0.60
N LYS A 556 -2.31 -29.68 -1.38
CA LYS A 556 -0.94 -29.23 -1.10
C LYS A 556 -0.88 -27.76 -0.67
N LEU A 557 -0.14 -27.50 0.40
CA LEU A 557 0.19 -26.14 0.87
C LEU A 557 1.67 -26.06 1.23
N LEU A 558 2.37 -25.09 0.62
CA LEU A 558 3.71 -24.69 1.03
C LEU A 558 3.64 -23.30 1.68
N ILE A 559 4.23 -23.14 2.85
CA ILE A 559 4.45 -21.85 3.50
C ILE A 559 5.94 -21.51 3.42
N CYS A 560 6.27 -20.34 2.88
CA CYS A 560 7.63 -19.77 2.85
C CYS A 560 7.69 -18.54 3.75
N GLN A 561 8.69 -18.43 4.63
CA GLN A 561 8.82 -17.28 5.53
C GLN A 561 10.27 -16.99 5.90
N GLY A 562 10.60 -15.71 6.13
CA GLY A 562 11.86 -15.31 6.73
C GLY A 562 11.91 -15.68 8.22
N ALA A 563 13.01 -16.28 8.68
CA ALA A 563 13.13 -16.69 10.08
C ALA A 563 13.36 -15.49 11.04
N ILE A 564 13.79 -14.35 10.50
CA ILE A 564 13.93 -13.09 11.25
C ILE A 564 12.93 -12.03 10.75
N ASP A 565 11.78 -12.47 10.25
CA ASP A 565 10.69 -11.59 9.83
C ASP A 565 10.19 -10.78 11.03
N ASN A 566 10.29 -9.45 10.92
CA ASN A 566 9.88 -8.48 11.93
C ASN A 566 8.56 -7.76 11.56
N VAL A 567 7.90 -8.19 10.50
CA VAL A 567 6.61 -7.68 10.02
C VAL A 567 5.51 -8.67 10.33
N VAL A 568 5.61 -9.88 9.78
CA VAL A 568 4.74 -11.00 10.09
C VAL A 568 5.57 -12.00 10.89
N LEU A 569 5.39 -12.01 12.18
CA LEU A 569 6.24 -12.75 13.08
C LEU A 569 6.16 -14.26 12.83
N TRP A 570 7.25 -14.96 13.08
CA TRP A 570 7.36 -16.41 12.90
C TRP A 570 6.27 -17.21 13.62
N GLN A 571 5.76 -16.67 14.71
CA GLN A 571 4.62 -17.21 15.47
C GLN A 571 3.43 -17.57 14.58
N HIS A 572 3.11 -16.72 13.56
CA HIS A 572 2.00 -16.98 12.65
C HIS A 572 2.11 -18.35 11.98
N SER A 573 3.19 -18.57 11.22
CA SER A 573 3.36 -19.82 10.46
C SER A 573 3.54 -21.03 11.35
N LEU A 574 4.34 -20.94 12.41
CA LEU A 574 4.58 -22.10 13.31
C LEU A 574 3.31 -22.52 14.03
N SER A 575 2.47 -21.58 14.47
CA SER A 575 1.19 -21.90 15.10
C SER A 575 0.22 -22.58 14.12
N PHE A 576 0.21 -22.15 12.85
CA PHE A 576 -0.61 -22.79 11.83
C PHE A 576 -0.11 -24.20 11.52
N VAL A 577 1.20 -24.39 11.39
CA VAL A 577 1.82 -25.72 11.21
C VAL A 577 1.43 -26.66 12.37
N GLN A 578 1.52 -26.18 13.62
CA GLN A 578 1.12 -26.97 14.78
C GLN A 578 -0.37 -27.35 14.73
N LYS A 579 -1.24 -26.41 14.38
CA LYS A 579 -2.69 -26.70 14.21
C LYS A 579 -2.96 -27.73 13.10
N CYS A 580 -2.19 -27.71 12.02
CA CYS A 580 -2.28 -28.74 10.98
C CYS A 580 -1.84 -30.11 11.52
N ILE A 581 -0.74 -30.17 12.29
CA ILE A 581 -0.27 -31.41 12.95
C ILE A 581 -1.35 -31.98 13.88
N ASP A 582 -1.92 -31.11 14.74
CA ASP A 582 -2.98 -31.51 15.69
C ASP A 582 -4.24 -32.06 14.96
N ALA A 583 -4.52 -31.52 13.76
CA ALA A 583 -5.62 -31.96 12.91
C ALA A 583 -5.26 -33.14 11.97
N GLY A 584 -4.04 -33.67 12.01
CA GLY A 584 -3.56 -34.70 11.11
C GLY A 584 -3.43 -34.27 9.65
N LYS A 585 -3.24 -32.99 9.38
CA LYS A 585 -3.10 -32.42 8.04
C LYS A 585 -1.63 -32.18 7.71
N GLN A 586 -1.25 -32.44 6.45
CA GLN A 586 0.12 -32.23 5.99
C GLN A 586 0.27 -30.84 5.39
N VAL A 587 1.29 -30.10 5.84
CA VAL A 587 1.69 -28.79 5.33
C VAL A 587 3.20 -28.78 5.15
N ASP A 588 3.66 -28.23 4.01
CA ASP A 588 5.08 -28.04 3.76
C ASP A 588 5.49 -26.65 4.27
N TYR A 589 6.61 -26.57 4.97
CA TYR A 589 7.11 -25.31 5.52
C TYR A 589 8.58 -25.11 5.17
N PHE A 590 8.92 -23.94 4.61
CA PHE A 590 10.29 -23.59 4.25
C PHE A 590 10.71 -22.24 4.85
N PRO A 591 11.53 -22.23 5.90
CA PRO A 591 12.10 -21.02 6.46
C PRO A 591 13.31 -20.54 5.65
N PHE A 592 13.42 -19.22 5.43
CA PHE A 592 14.63 -18.56 4.95
C PHE A 592 15.43 -18.06 6.16
N PRO A 593 16.54 -18.69 6.50
CA PRO A 593 17.17 -18.56 7.83
C PRO A 593 17.63 -17.16 8.21
N LYS A 594 17.98 -16.33 7.23
CA LYS A 594 18.52 -14.97 7.44
C LYS A 594 17.65 -13.88 6.82
N ALA A 595 16.50 -14.23 6.28
CA ALA A 595 15.63 -13.27 5.61
C ALA A 595 14.67 -12.60 6.60
N TYR A 596 14.46 -11.32 6.37
CA TYR A 596 13.35 -10.54 6.90
C TYR A 596 12.05 -10.86 6.14
N HIS A 597 11.06 -9.95 6.20
CA HIS A 597 9.78 -10.16 5.54
C HIS A 597 9.87 -10.32 4.02
N ASN A 598 10.80 -9.61 3.38
CA ASN A 598 11.01 -9.68 1.93
C ASN A 598 12.38 -10.24 1.59
N MET A 599 12.43 -11.30 0.77
CA MET A 599 13.66 -11.84 0.20
C MET A 599 14.20 -10.91 -0.88
N THR A 600 15.50 -10.73 -0.92
CA THR A 600 16.20 -9.88 -1.88
C THR A 600 17.34 -10.62 -2.58
N GLY A 601 17.82 -10.09 -3.71
CA GLY A 601 18.94 -10.69 -4.43
C GLY A 601 18.72 -12.17 -4.76
N MET A 602 19.71 -13.00 -4.51
CA MET A 602 19.65 -14.45 -4.83
C MET A 602 18.65 -15.23 -3.98
N GLU A 603 18.35 -14.78 -2.76
CA GLU A 603 17.29 -15.41 -1.94
C GLU A 603 15.92 -15.27 -2.62
N ARG A 604 15.65 -14.14 -3.28
CA ARG A 604 14.43 -13.95 -4.06
C ARG A 604 14.38 -14.88 -5.28
N VAL A 605 15.50 -15.07 -5.98
CA VAL A 605 15.58 -16.04 -7.09
C VAL A 605 15.26 -17.44 -6.59
N TYR A 606 15.90 -17.86 -5.49
CA TYR A 606 15.67 -19.18 -4.89
C TYR A 606 14.22 -19.37 -4.41
N LEU A 607 13.62 -18.33 -3.83
CA LEU A 607 12.21 -18.36 -3.41
C LEU A 607 11.28 -18.64 -4.59
N TYR A 608 11.41 -17.87 -5.66
CA TYR A 608 10.52 -18.02 -6.82
C TYR A 608 10.79 -19.30 -7.62
N ASP A 609 12.02 -19.81 -7.60
CA ASP A 609 12.36 -21.12 -8.14
C ASP A 609 11.61 -22.22 -7.36
N LYS A 610 11.70 -22.19 -6.02
CA LYS A 610 10.98 -23.09 -5.14
C LYS A 610 9.44 -23.02 -5.31
N ILE A 611 8.87 -21.82 -5.45
CA ILE A 611 7.43 -21.63 -5.71
C ILE A 611 7.05 -22.30 -7.04
N SER A 612 7.84 -22.05 -8.08
CA SER A 612 7.58 -22.59 -9.42
C SER A 612 7.68 -24.12 -9.44
N ASP A 613 8.74 -24.68 -8.85
CA ASP A 613 8.94 -26.13 -8.74
C ASP A 613 7.80 -26.80 -7.95
N TYR A 614 7.27 -26.11 -6.93
CA TYR A 614 6.16 -26.66 -6.15
C TYR A 614 4.88 -26.75 -6.98
N PHE A 615 4.62 -25.77 -7.85
CA PHE A 615 3.50 -25.84 -8.80
C PHE A 615 3.77 -26.91 -9.88
N ASP A 616 4.95 -26.90 -10.50
CA ASP A 616 5.30 -27.85 -11.57
C ASP A 616 5.21 -29.32 -11.08
N THR A 617 5.45 -29.56 -9.79
CA THR A 617 5.44 -30.91 -9.22
C THR A 617 4.03 -31.35 -8.78
N ASN A 618 3.16 -30.43 -8.36
CA ASN A 618 1.92 -30.77 -7.67
C ASN A 618 0.64 -30.34 -8.42
N LEU A 619 0.72 -29.55 -9.50
CA LEU A 619 -0.35 -29.22 -10.43
C LEU A 619 -0.20 -29.98 -11.74
#